data_cb8ff88c6399826d67096f923170bde9
#
_entry.id   cb8ff88c6399826d67096f923170bde9
#
_cell.length_a   1.000
_cell.length_b   1.000
_cell.length_c   1.000
_cell.angle_alpha   90.00
_cell.angle_beta   90.00
_cell.angle_gamma   90.00
#
_symmetry.space_group_name_H-M   'P 1'
#
loop_
_entity.id
_entity.type
_entity.pdbx_description
1 polymer ?
#
loop_
_entity_poly.entity_id
_entity_poly.type
_entity_poly.pdbx_seq_one_letter_code
_entity_poly.pdbx_strand_id
1 'polypeptide(L)'
;MAADIAKKSGLSSVVVSSALTAYTQAGRVIYDLKQGVYRVRELSQDPLDFSALRFGSEQEKIANELIVQHLVKIATKIENDVLEIKGKVRAKNETFSTLALIDKDQRLIDGSCECAFYQSNKLKKGPCEHILATRMMLQNNTVKVAAN
;
A
#
# COMPACT_ATOMS: atom_id res chain seq x y z
N MET A 1 10.82 29.52 -9.31
CA MET A 1 9.52 28.93 -8.89
C MET A 1 8.97 27.98 -9.94
N ALA A 2 7.86 27.27 -9.71
CA ALA A 2 7.32 26.35 -10.73
C ALA A 2 7.07 27.04 -12.08
N ALA A 3 6.59 28.31 -12.06
CA ALA A 3 6.41 29.12 -13.25
C ALA A 3 7.72 29.38 -14.03
N ASP A 4 8.84 29.58 -13.36
CA ASP A 4 10.13 29.80 -14.02
C ASP A 4 10.66 28.52 -14.65
N ILE A 5 10.41 27.37 -14.02
CA ILE A 5 10.76 26.06 -14.56
C ILE A 5 9.89 25.80 -15.82
N ALA A 6 8.59 26.07 -15.74
CA ALA A 6 7.68 25.96 -16.87
C ALA A 6 8.14 26.79 -18.07
N LYS A 7 8.50 28.06 -17.81
CA LYS A 7 9.01 28.97 -18.85
C LYS A 7 10.32 28.47 -19.47
N LYS A 8 11.24 27.95 -18.65
CA LYS A 8 12.55 27.45 -19.13
C LYS A 8 12.45 26.10 -19.85
N SER A 9 11.53 25.25 -19.44
CA SER A 9 11.36 23.90 -20.00
C SER A 9 10.41 23.86 -21.21
N GLY A 10 9.64 24.92 -21.45
CA GLY A 10 8.59 24.94 -22.48
C GLY A 10 7.36 24.09 -22.14
N LEU A 11 7.26 23.61 -20.90
CA LEU A 11 6.14 22.79 -20.42
C LEU A 11 5.06 23.66 -19.79
N SER A 12 3.80 23.17 -19.77
CA SER A 12 2.74 23.87 -19.06
C SER A 12 2.98 23.91 -17.56
N SER A 13 2.53 24.94 -16.87
CA SER A 13 2.67 25.08 -15.42
C SER A 13 1.99 23.95 -14.64
N VAL A 14 0.92 23.38 -15.18
CA VAL A 14 0.21 22.23 -14.60
C VAL A 14 1.09 20.99 -14.60
N VAL A 15 1.73 20.69 -15.73
CA VAL A 15 2.65 19.56 -15.87
C VAL A 15 3.84 19.71 -14.93
N VAL A 16 4.44 20.90 -14.86
CA VAL A 16 5.58 21.18 -13.97
C VAL A 16 5.17 21.04 -12.51
N SER A 17 4.03 21.56 -12.10
CA SER A 17 3.54 21.42 -10.71
C SER A 17 3.29 19.97 -10.34
N SER A 18 2.65 19.19 -11.23
CA SER A 18 2.42 17.76 -10.99
C SER A 18 3.73 16.97 -10.89
N ALA A 19 4.69 17.27 -11.77
CA ALA A 19 6.02 16.65 -11.71
C ALA A 19 6.76 16.99 -10.42
N LEU A 20 6.78 18.27 -10.01
CA LEU A 20 7.41 18.67 -8.76
C LEU A 20 6.79 18.02 -7.53
N THR A 21 5.46 17.87 -7.52
CA THR A 21 4.74 17.12 -6.46
C THR A 21 5.18 15.67 -6.44
N ALA A 22 5.20 14.99 -7.59
CA ALA A 22 5.62 13.59 -7.70
C ALA A 22 7.08 13.40 -7.26
N TYR A 23 8.00 14.26 -7.70
CA TYR A 23 9.40 14.21 -7.28
C TYR A 23 9.60 14.51 -5.79
N THR A 24 8.77 15.39 -5.21
CA THR A 24 8.79 15.67 -3.78
C THR A 24 8.30 14.48 -2.97
N GLN A 25 7.20 13.85 -3.39
CA GLN A 25 6.69 12.62 -2.77
C GLN A 25 7.68 11.46 -2.87
N ALA A 26 8.39 11.36 -3.99
CA ALA A 26 9.47 10.38 -4.18
C ALA A 26 10.75 10.71 -3.37
N GLY A 27 10.78 11.82 -2.63
CA GLY A 27 11.93 12.26 -1.83
C GLY A 27 13.13 12.73 -2.65
N ARG A 28 12.98 12.91 -3.97
CA ARG A 28 14.05 13.38 -4.87
C ARG A 28 14.21 14.89 -4.91
N VAL A 29 13.18 15.60 -4.54
CA VAL A 29 13.13 17.05 -4.48
C VAL A 29 12.56 17.46 -3.14
N ILE A 30 13.09 18.52 -2.54
CA ILE A 30 12.53 19.17 -1.35
C ILE A 30 12.19 20.61 -1.70
N TYR A 31 11.11 21.12 -1.11
CA TYR A 31 10.77 22.52 -1.19
C TYR A 31 11.37 23.25 0.02
N ASP A 32 12.28 24.18 -0.24
CA ASP A 32 12.88 25.04 0.76
C ASP A 32 11.91 26.19 1.06
N LEU A 33 11.21 26.09 2.17
CA LEU A 33 10.19 27.07 2.59
C LEU A 33 10.79 28.46 2.84
N LYS A 34 12.05 28.52 3.30
CA LYS A 34 12.72 29.79 3.62
C LYS A 34 13.08 30.57 2.36
N GLN A 35 13.53 29.87 1.33
CA GLN A 35 13.96 30.51 0.07
C GLN A 35 12.91 30.43 -1.03
N GLY A 36 11.82 29.63 -0.84
CA GLY A 36 10.76 29.47 -1.81
C GLY A 36 11.20 28.74 -3.08
N VAL A 37 12.19 27.86 -2.99
CA VAL A 37 12.75 27.13 -4.15
C VAL A 37 12.71 25.63 -3.96
N TYR A 38 12.65 24.91 -5.09
CA TYR A 38 12.82 23.46 -5.10
C TYR A 38 14.30 23.12 -5.20
N ARG A 39 14.78 22.21 -4.36
CA ARG A 39 16.15 21.69 -4.36
C ARG A 39 16.15 20.20 -4.68
N VAL A 40 16.99 19.80 -5.61
CA VAL A 40 17.22 18.38 -5.89
C VAL A 40 18.02 17.78 -4.73
N ARG A 41 17.58 16.60 -4.28
CA ARG A 41 18.35 15.80 -3.32
C ARG A 41 19.25 14.84 -4.11
N GLU A 42 20.54 15.03 -4.00
CA GLU A 42 21.56 14.20 -4.64
C GLU A 42 21.82 12.88 -3.88
N LEU A 43 20.78 12.31 -3.24
CA LEU A 43 20.95 11.15 -2.36
C LEU A 43 21.08 9.81 -3.12
N SER A 44 20.69 9.76 -4.38
CA SER A 44 20.90 8.60 -5.25
C SER A 44 20.69 9.00 -6.70
N GLN A 45 21.61 8.60 -7.57
CA GLN A 45 21.45 8.68 -9.03
C GLN A 45 20.84 7.40 -9.60
N ASP A 46 20.60 6.38 -8.75
CA ASP A 46 20.04 5.13 -9.19
C ASP A 46 18.58 5.32 -9.66
N PRO A 47 18.18 4.67 -10.75
CA PRO A 47 16.81 4.70 -11.18
C PRO A 47 15.90 4.18 -10.06
N LEU A 48 14.77 4.87 -9.80
CA LEU A 48 13.78 4.39 -8.85
C LEU A 48 13.20 3.07 -9.34
N ASP A 49 13.34 2.04 -8.54
CA ASP A 49 12.59 0.81 -8.75
C ASP A 49 11.14 1.04 -8.31
N PHE A 50 10.29 1.39 -9.26
CA PHE A 50 8.86 1.60 -9.02
C PHE A 50 8.16 0.33 -8.52
N SER A 51 8.71 -0.86 -8.81
CA SER A 51 8.16 -2.11 -8.31
C SER A 51 8.39 -2.27 -6.81
N ALA A 52 9.55 -1.83 -6.31
CA ALA A 52 9.85 -1.80 -4.87
C ALA A 52 9.05 -0.74 -4.11
N LEU A 53 8.76 0.41 -4.76
CA LEU A 53 7.95 1.49 -4.16
C LEU A 53 6.45 1.18 -4.12
N ARG A 54 5.99 0.16 -4.84
CA ARG A 54 4.58 -0.23 -4.90
C ARG A 54 4.05 -0.77 -3.57
N PHE A 55 4.93 -1.34 -2.75
CA PHE A 55 4.57 -1.95 -1.47
C PHE A 55 5.21 -1.17 -0.32
N GLY A 56 4.43 -0.91 0.73
CA GLY A 56 4.90 -0.23 1.93
C GLY A 56 5.77 -1.11 2.83
N SER A 57 5.72 -2.43 2.65
CA SER A 57 6.49 -3.39 3.44
C SER A 57 6.71 -4.70 2.68
N GLU A 58 7.68 -5.50 3.14
CA GLU A 58 7.92 -6.85 2.61
C GLU A 58 6.71 -7.77 2.82
N GLN A 59 5.99 -7.60 3.93
CA GLN A 59 4.75 -8.35 4.19
C GLN A 59 3.66 -8.04 3.16
N GLU A 60 3.53 -6.80 2.71
CA GLU A 60 2.60 -6.44 1.63
C GLU A 60 2.98 -7.08 0.29
N LYS A 61 4.27 -7.13 -0.01
CA LYS A 61 4.77 -7.79 -1.22
C LYS A 61 4.43 -9.28 -1.22
N ILE A 62 4.73 -9.98 -0.13
CA ILE A 62 4.39 -11.39 0.04
C ILE A 62 2.86 -11.59 -0.02
N ALA A 63 2.08 -10.73 0.62
CA ALA A 63 0.62 -10.78 0.58
C ALA A 63 0.09 -10.67 -0.87
N ASN A 64 0.64 -9.77 -1.67
CA ASN A 64 0.27 -9.64 -3.08
C ASN A 64 0.64 -10.89 -3.89
N GLU A 65 1.80 -11.50 -3.65
CA GLU A 65 2.21 -12.75 -4.30
C GLU A 65 1.23 -13.89 -4.00
N LEU A 66 0.78 -14.02 -2.74
CA LEU A 66 -0.24 -15.00 -2.35
C LEU A 66 -1.57 -14.79 -3.08
N ILE A 67 -1.97 -13.55 -3.32
CA ILE A 67 -3.18 -13.21 -4.07
C ILE A 67 -3.02 -13.55 -5.55
N VAL A 68 -1.91 -13.17 -6.17
CA VAL A 68 -1.63 -13.45 -7.59
C VAL A 68 -1.59 -14.96 -7.85
N GLN A 69 -1.10 -15.74 -6.91
CA GLN A 69 -1.08 -17.21 -6.98
C GLN A 69 -2.45 -17.87 -6.64
N HIS A 70 -3.50 -17.08 -6.42
CA HIS A 70 -4.83 -17.58 -6.05
C HIS A 70 -4.86 -18.43 -4.77
N LEU A 71 -3.97 -18.18 -3.84
CA LEU A 71 -3.84 -18.92 -2.57
C LEU A 71 -4.71 -18.36 -1.44
N VAL A 72 -5.51 -17.33 -1.70
CA VAL A 72 -6.34 -16.63 -0.71
C VAL A 72 -7.80 -16.82 -1.03
N LYS A 73 -8.57 -17.31 -0.05
CA LYS A 73 -10.03 -17.37 -0.10
C LYS A 73 -10.59 -16.55 1.04
N ILE A 74 -11.61 -15.74 0.78
CA ILE A 74 -12.24 -14.89 1.78
C ILE A 74 -13.76 -15.12 1.85
N ALA A 75 -14.30 -14.92 3.05
CA ALA A 75 -15.73 -14.77 3.31
C ALA A 75 -15.92 -13.48 4.13
N THR A 76 -16.94 -12.71 3.80
CA THR A 76 -17.19 -11.40 4.43
C THR A 76 -18.53 -11.38 5.12
N LYS A 77 -18.60 -10.70 6.26
CA LYS A 77 -19.82 -10.40 7.01
C LYS A 77 -19.75 -8.94 7.48
N ILE A 78 -20.86 -8.22 7.39
CA ILE A 78 -20.98 -6.87 7.95
C ILE A 78 -21.82 -6.95 9.23
N GLU A 79 -21.32 -6.39 10.31
CA GLU A 79 -22.02 -6.31 11.59
C GLU A 79 -21.64 -5.01 12.31
N ASN A 80 -22.65 -4.19 12.70
CA ASN A 80 -22.45 -2.92 13.39
C ASN A 80 -21.43 -1.97 12.74
N ASP A 81 -21.52 -1.77 11.42
CA ASP A 81 -20.59 -0.94 10.62
C ASP A 81 -19.13 -1.44 10.59
N VAL A 82 -18.89 -2.64 11.08
CA VAL A 82 -17.61 -3.32 10.99
C VAL A 82 -17.69 -4.43 9.95
N LEU A 83 -16.76 -4.45 9.03
CA LEU A 83 -16.61 -5.52 8.05
C LEU A 83 -15.67 -6.60 8.62
N GLU A 84 -16.25 -7.75 8.92
CA GLU A 84 -15.50 -8.96 9.27
C GLU A 84 -15.11 -9.72 8.00
N ILE A 85 -13.82 -9.98 7.84
CA ILE A 85 -13.29 -10.79 6.74
C ILE A 85 -12.61 -12.01 7.33
N LYS A 86 -13.19 -13.18 7.08
CA LYS A 86 -12.56 -14.47 7.37
C LYS A 86 -11.81 -14.93 6.14
N GLY A 87 -10.52 -15.23 6.30
CA GLY A 87 -9.66 -15.71 5.23
C GLY A 87 -9.13 -17.11 5.51
N LYS A 88 -8.90 -17.84 4.43
CA LYS A 88 -8.04 -19.03 4.41
C LYS A 88 -6.92 -18.76 3.43
N VAL A 89 -5.70 -18.71 3.92
CA VAL A 89 -4.50 -18.38 3.14
C VAL A 89 -3.59 -19.59 3.14
N ARG A 90 -3.31 -20.11 1.95
CA ARG A 90 -2.37 -21.21 1.78
C ARG A 90 -0.96 -20.67 1.54
N ALA A 91 -0.02 -21.01 2.41
CA ALA A 91 1.37 -20.62 2.29
C ALA A 91 2.29 -21.76 2.75
N LYS A 92 3.36 -22.03 2.02
CA LYS A 92 4.39 -23.04 2.37
C LYS A 92 3.80 -24.42 2.76
N ASN A 93 2.81 -24.91 1.99
CA ASN A 93 2.09 -26.17 2.22
C ASN A 93 1.18 -26.21 3.47
N GLU A 94 1.01 -25.11 4.15
CA GLU A 94 0.08 -24.96 5.27
C GLU A 94 -1.08 -24.03 4.89
N THR A 95 -2.20 -24.16 5.59
CA THR A 95 -3.34 -23.27 5.43
C THR A 95 -3.59 -22.56 6.74
N PHE A 96 -3.49 -21.24 6.72
CA PHE A 96 -3.71 -20.39 7.88
C PHE A 96 -5.12 -19.81 7.86
N SER A 97 -5.84 -19.94 8.97
CA SER A 97 -7.08 -19.22 9.20
C SER A 97 -6.78 -17.80 9.65
N THR A 98 -7.40 -16.83 8.99
CA THR A 98 -7.20 -15.40 9.28
C THR A 98 -8.52 -14.72 9.56
N LEU A 99 -8.48 -13.70 10.38
CA LEU A 99 -9.57 -12.77 10.63
C LEU A 99 -9.03 -11.34 10.44
N ALA A 100 -9.78 -10.50 9.77
CA ALA A 100 -9.53 -9.07 9.69
C ALA A 100 -10.84 -8.31 9.95
N LEU A 101 -10.80 -7.34 10.86
CA LEU A 101 -11.90 -6.44 11.15
C LEU A 101 -11.56 -5.05 10.60
N ILE A 102 -12.43 -4.53 9.75
CA ILE A 102 -12.22 -3.26 9.05
C ILE A 102 -13.37 -2.32 9.36
N ASP A 103 -13.05 -1.07 9.69
CA ASP A 103 -14.03 -0.02 9.91
C ASP A 103 -14.56 0.57 8.59
N LYS A 104 -15.53 1.49 8.70
CA LYS A 104 -16.12 2.22 7.57
C LYS A 104 -15.09 3.05 6.78
N ASP A 105 -13.98 3.44 7.41
CA ASP A 105 -12.90 4.20 6.79
C ASP A 105 -11.83 3.29 6.15
N GLN A 106 -12.14 2.00 5.98
CA GLN A 106 -11.24 0.98 5.40
C GLN A 106 -9.97 0.73 6.22
N ARG A 107 -9.99 1.02 7.54
CA ARG A 107 -8.86 0.78 8.43
C ARG A 107 -8.99 -0.59 9.10
N LEU A 108 -7.87 -1.30 9.19
CA LEU A 108 -7.79 -2.51 9.98
C LEU A 108 -7.80 -2.14 11.47
N ILE A 109 -8.88 -2.46 12.17
CA ILE A 109 -9.04 -2.18 13.61
C ILE A 109 -8.62 -3.35 14.48
N ASP A 110 -8.75 -4.57 13.98
CA ASP A 110 -8.29 -5.78 14.66
C ASP A 110 -8.09 -6.91 13.65
N GLY A 111 -7.40 -7.97 14.07
CA GLY A 111 -7.17 -9.15 13.25
C GLY A 111 -6.49 -10.27 14.00
N SER A 112 -6.64 -11.49 13.50
CA SER A 112 -5.97 -12.66 14.04
C SER A 112 -5.47 -13.59 12.93
N CYS A 113 -4.43 -14.36 13.24
CA CYS A 113 -3.85 -15.36 12.36
C CYS A 113 -3.17 -16.47 13.19
N GLU A 114 -3.17 -17.67 12.66
CA GLU A 114 -2.51 -18.83 13.31
C GLU A 114 -0.99 -18.89 13.05
N CYS A 115 -0.43 -18.02 12.18
CA CYS A 115 0.99 -18.04 11.84
C CYS A 115 1.91 -17.63 13.01
N ALA A 116 3.14 -18.12 13.00
CA ALA A 116 4.14 -17.87 14.04
C ALA A 116 4.45 -16.36 14.22
N PHE A 117 4.48 -15.59 13.14
CA PHE A 117 4.71 -14.15 13.20
C PHE A 117 3.63 -13.46 14.03
N TYR A 118 2.34 -13.74 13.73
CA TYR A 118 1.24 -13.16 14.49
C TYR A 118 1.24 -13.64 15.94
N GLN A 119 1.45 -14.93 16.18
CA GLN A 119 1.44 -15.49 17.54
C GLN A 119 2.51 -14.85 18.44
N SER A 120 3.68 -14.56 17.88
CA SER A 120 4.80 -13.92 18.61
C SER A 120 4.62 -12.42 18.80
N ASN A 121 4.00 -11.73 17.86
CA ASN A 121 3.96 -10.26 17.83
C ASN A 121 2.55 -9.69 18.04
N LYS A 122 1.50 -10.49 17.83
CA LYS A 122 0.12 -10.01 17.67
C LYS A 122 0.10 -8.90 16.60
N LEU A 123 -0.51 -7.74 16.86
CA LEU A 123 -0.46 -6.59 15.97
C LEU A 123 0.59 -5.54 16.35
N LYS A 124 1.45 -5.81 17.35
CA LYS A 124 2.46 -4.84 17.83
C LYS A 124 3.49 -4.43 16.76
N LYS A 125 3.83 -5.33 15.85
CA LYS A 125 4.72 -5.08 14.71
C LYS A 125 3.95 -4.97 13.38
N GLY A 126 2.67 -4.68 13.46
CA GLY A 126 1.77 -4.66 12.30
C GLY A 126 1.20 -6.04 11.95
N PRO A 127 0.28 -6.09 10.99
CA PRO A 127 -0.33 -7.32 10.52
C PRO A 127 0.67 -8.21 9.76
N CYS A 128 0.52 -9.53 9.89
CA CYS A 128 1.29 -10.47 9.08
C CYS A 128 0.82 -10.46 7.63
N GLU A 129 1.62 -11.03 6.75
CA GLU A 129 1.35 -11.19 5.32
C GLU A 129 0.00 -11.87 5.04
N HIS A 130 -0.45 -12.80 5.87
CA HIS A 130 -1.71 -13.52 5.70
C HIS A 130 -2.93 -12.62 6.00
N ILE A 131 -2.88 -11.79 7.05
CA ILE A 131 -3.93 -10.80 7.35
C ILE A 131 -3.98 -9.74 6.25
N LEU A 132 -2.81 -9.27 5.81
CA LEU A 132 -2.71 -8.32 4.70
C LEU A 132 -3.29 -8.90 3.40
N ALA A 133 -2.96 -10.15 3.06
CA ALA A 133 -3.50 -10.82 1.88
C ALA A 133 -5.03 -10.94 1.94
N THR A 134 -5.59 -11.26 3.11
CA THR A 134 -7.03 -11.32 3.34
C THR A 134 -7.70 -9.96 3.11
N ARG A 135 -7.12 -8.87 3.62
CA ARG A 135 -7.61 -7.51 3.42
C ARG A 135 -7.49 -7.06 1.96
N MET A 136 -6.33 -7.25 1.34
CA MET A 136 -6.06 -6.82 -0.04
C MET A 136 -6.93 -7.58 -1.05
N MET A 137 -7.26 -8.84 -0.78
CA MET A 137 -8.17 -9.63 -1.63
C MET A 137 -9.57 -9.01 -1.72
N LEU A 138 -10.05 -8.38 -0.65
CA LEU A 138 -11.31 -7.64 -0.66
C LEU A 138 -11.26 -6.46 -1.65
N GLN A 139 -10.18 -5.66 -1.60
CA GLN A 139 -10.02 -4.50 -2.48
C GLN A 139 -10.01 -4.92 -3.95
N ASN A 140 -9.32 -6.01 -4.28
CA ASN A 140 -9.28 -6.55 -5.65
C ASN A 140 -10.66 -7.04 -6.12
N ASN A 141 -11.48 -7.60 -5.24
CA ASN A 141 -12.82 -8.04 -5.58
C ASN A 141 -13.78 -6.86 -5.77
N THR A 142 -13.64 -5.80 -4.97
CA THR A 142 -14.47 -4.59 -5.07
C THR A 142 -14.19 -3.84 -6.38
N VAL A 143 -12.93 -3.77 -6.81
CA VAL A 143 -12.54 -3.15 -8.09
C VAL A 143 -13.11 -3.90 -9.29
N LYS A 144 -13.18 -5.25 -9.24
CA LYS A 144 -13.77 -6.05 -10.33
C LYS A 144 -15.28 -5.87 -10.46
N VAL A 145 -16.00 -5.62 -9.37
CA VAL A 145 -17.45 -5.38 -9.38
C VAL A 145 -17.79 -3.98 -9.91
N ALA A 146 -16.94 -3.00 -9.69
CA ALA A 146 -17.14 -1.63 -10.18
C ALA A 146 -16.76 -1.44 -11.67
N ALA A 147 -16.11 -2.42 -12.29
CA ALA A 147 -15.67 -2.38 -13.70
C ALA A 147 -16.62 -3.11 -14.68
N ASN A 148 -17.74 -3.66 -14.20
CA ASN A 148 -18.85 -4.24 -14.98
C ASN A 148 -20.09 -3.34 -14.89
#